data_dd46b3923d12f71816201a1a3588bcc0
#
_entry.id   dd46b3923d12f71816201a1a3588bcc0
#
_cell.length_a   1.000
_cell.length_b   1.000
_cell.length_c   1.000
_cell.angle_alpha   90.00
_cell.angle_beta   90.00
_cell.angle_gamma   90.00
#
_symmetry.space_group_name_H-M   'P 1'
#
loop_
_entity.id
_entity.type
_entity.pdbx_description
1 polymer ?
#
loop_
_entity_poly.entity_id
_entity_poly.type
_entity_poly.pdbx_seq_one_letter_code
_entity_poly.pdbx_strand_id
1 'polypeptide(L)'
;MGMFVNPNAAAFQCAVNSEVYIDKTGLLEYTNKVLGTNARFICNSRPRRFGKSVTVDMLTAYYSKGCDTEKMFSGLEISRCPDFYEHLNKYDVIHFDVQWCCISAGSSENLISYITNIVVSELRETYPEVNLEENSTIYGAMARINTALGKQFIVIIDEWDVLIRDEAHNQAAQEMYIDFLRNMFKGIEASKYIALAYLTGILPIKKLKTQSALNNFTQFTMLNAGPLTPYIGFNEDEVIDLCKKYDIDFAEVKRWYDGYRLGDYHVYNPNVLVNLTIMRTFQSYWSQTGTYLSILPLINMDFDGLRTSIIEMLSGSSVEVNVNEFQNDMVSFADKDDVLTLLIHLGYLAYDQRTQRAYIPNEEIRQEFRAATKRNKWNELIEFQQESEKLLEVTWEMDAETVAEQIEKIHAEYTSVIQYNNENSLSSVLSIAYLSAIKYYFKPIRELPTGRGFADFVFIPKPLYRDYYPALLVELKWNKDAETALNQIKERKYPESLQQYTGDILLVGINYDKKEKVHQCVIEKWFPLCI
;
A
#
# COMPACT_ATOMS: atom_id res chain seq x y z
N MET A 1 -7.97 28.86 23.33
CA MET A 1 -8.08 27.92 22.22
C MET A 1 -7.81 28.67 20.94
N GLY A 2 -6.76 28.31 20.23
CA GLY A 2 -6.43 28.86 18.92
C GLY A 2 -6.85 27.92 17.79
N MET A 3 -6.59 28.35 16.57
CA MET A 3 -6.79 27.54 15.37
C MET A 3 -5.74 26.43 15.28
N PHE A 4 -4.48 26.77 15.56
CA PHE A 4 -3.35 25.84 15.53
C PHE A 4 -2.79 25.52 16.90
N VAL A 5 -2.87 26.45 17.87
CA VAL A 5 -2.37 26.26 19.24
C VAL A 5 -3.52 25.84 20.15
N ASN A 6 -3.39 24.68 20.74
CA ASN A 6 -4.39 24.08 21.60
C ASN A 6 -5.79 24.03 20.95
N PRO A 7 -5.92 23.43 19.73
CA PRO A 7 -7.21 23.33 19.06
C PRO A 7 -8.18 22.45 19.82
N ASN A 8 -9.46 22.55 19.48
CA ASN A 8 -10.53 21.78 20.10
C ASN A 8 -10.62 20.35 19.54
N ALA A 9 -11.52 19.53 20.11
CA ALA A 9 -11.72 18.13 19.77
C ALA A 9 -12.85 17.89 18.74
N ALA A 10 -13.39 18.93 18.09
CA ALA A 10 -14.59 18.82 17.26
C ALA A 10 -14.41 17.81 16.10
N ALA A 11 -13.24 17.81 15.47
CA ALA A 11 -12.97 16.89 14.35
C ALA A 11 -12.99 15.42 14.81
N PHE A 12 -12.34 15.10 15.92
CA PHE A 12 -12.37 13.74 16.46
C PHE A 12 -13.76 13.34 16.98
N GLN A 13 -14.51 14.29 17.58
CA GLN A 13 -15.90 14.06 17.97
C GLN A 13 -16.77 13.65 16.78
N CYS A 14 -16.59 14.30 15.62
CA CYS A 14 -17.29 13.91 14.40
C CYS A 14 -16.94 12.49 13.97
N ALA A 15 -15.66 12.09 14.07
CA ALA A 15 -15.24 10.74 13.74
C ALA A 15 -15.87 9.69 14.68
N VAL A 16 -15.84 9.93 15.99
CA VAL A 16 -16.44 9.02 16.99
C VAL A 16 -17.96 8.88 16.81
N ASN A 17 -18.63 9.95 16.41
CA ASN A 17 -20.08 9.95 16.18
C ASN A 17 -20.48 9.33 14.82
N SER A 18 -19.53 8.94 13.98
CA SER A 18 -19.82 8.34 12.69
C SER A 18 -20.46 6.95 12.84
N GLU A 19 -21.35 6.57 11.94
CA GLU A 19 -22.03 5.26 11.95
C GLU A 19 -21.04 4.09 11.95
N VAL A 20 -19.93 4.25 11.21
CA VAL A 20 -18.81 3.32 11.19
C VAL A 20 -17.62 4.01 11.83
N TYR A 21 -17.38 3.71 13.09
CA TYR A 21 -16.19 4.09 13.83
C TYR A 21 -15.53 2.83 14.39
N ILE A 22 -14.24 2.69 14.19
CA ILE A 22 -13.41 1.63 14.77
C ILE A 22 -12.39 2.29 15.69
N ASP A 23 -12.35 1.84 16.93
CA ASP A 23 -11.49 2.40 17.95
C ASP A 23 -10.01 2.09 17.66
N LYS A 24 -9.23 3.15 17.49
CA LYS A 24 -7.78 3.11 17.26
C LYS A 24 -7.01 3.84 18.36
N THR A 25 -7.67 4.12 19.47
CA THR A 25 -7.07 4.86 20.59
C THR A 25 -5.94 4.10 21.28
N GLY A 26 -5.78 2.81 21.05
CA GLY A 26 -4.60 2.04 21.46
C GLY A 26 -3.28 2.61 20.91
N LEU A 27 -3.30 3.38 19.80
CA LEU A 27 -2.12 4.14 19.34
C LEU A 27 -1.58 5.08 20.43
N LEU A 28 -2.45 5.64 21.26
CA LEU A 28 -2.08 6.58 22.30
C LEU A 28 -1.19 5.92 23.38
N GLU A 29 -1.34 4.63 23.64
CA GLU A 29 -0.44 3.89 24.52
C GLU A 29 1.01 3.94 24.00
N TYR A 30 1.19 3.74 22.70
CA TYR A 30 2.51 3.85 22.09
C TYR A 30 3.05 5.30 22.16
N THR A 31 2.23 6.29 21.85
CA THR A 31 2.68 7.70 21.88
C THR A 31 2.94 8.19 23.30
N ASN A 32 2.16 7.79 24.30
CA ASN A 32 2.43 8.04 25.72
C ASN A 32 3.80 7.50 26.13
N LYS A 33 4.09 6.24 25.76
CA LYS A 33 5.36 5.57 26.09
C LYS A 33 6.60 6.27 25.54
N VAL A 34 6.49 6.94 24.39
CA VAL A 34 7.63 7.60 23.75
C VAL A 34 7.74 9.08 24.07
N LEU A 35 6.73 9.69 24.71
CA LEU A 35 6.76 11.09 25.16
C LEU A 35 8.05 11.37 25.95
N GLY A 36 8.72 12.46 25.63
CA GLY A 36 9.94 12.91 26.30
C GLY A 36 11.18 12.01 26.09
N THR A 37 11.07 10.90 25.32
CA THR A 37 12.19 10.01 25.02
C THR A 37 12.88 10.37 23.68
N ASN A 38 13.95 9.65 23.33
CA ASN A 38 14.59 9.81 22.02
C ASN A 38 13.70 9.33 20.84
N ALA A 39 12.69 8.51 21.12
CA ALA A 39 11.73 7.99 20.12
C ALA A 39 10.50 8.91 19.91
N ARG A 40 10.50 10.10 20.50
CA ARG A 40 9.39 11.07 20.43
C ARG A 40 9.09 11.65 19.04
N PHE A 41 10.00 11.47 18.09
CA PHE A 41 9.84 11.99 16.73
C PHE A 41 9.31 10.87 15.84
N ILE A 42 8.05 10.96 15.45
CA ILE A 42 7.31 9.94 14.69
C ILE A 42 6.90 10.51 13.33
N CYS A 43 7.21 9.80 12.26
CA CYS A 43 6.62 10.04 10.94
C CYS A 43 5.86 8.80 10.49
N ASN A 44 4.55 8.91 10.35
CA ASN A 44 3.68 7.82 9.95
C ASN A 44 3.09 8.06 8.56
N SER A 45 3.64 7.39 7.56
CA SER A 45 3.26 7.54 6.16
C SER A 45 2.36 6.39 5.70
N ARG A 46 1.18 6.74 5.18
CA ARG A 46 0.18 5.81 4.66
C ARG A 46 -0.47 6.37 3.41
N PRO A 47 -0.99 5.53 2.52
CA PRO A 47 -1.76 5.98 1.37
C PRO A 47 -2.93 6.87 1.78
N ARG A 48 -3.53 7.54 0.80
CA ARG A 48 -4.75 8.31 1.03
C ARG A 48 -5.84 7.43 1.64
N ARG A 49 -6.63 8.01 2.56
CA ARG A 49 -7.85 7.38 3.14
C ARG A 49 -7.61 6.21 4.10
N PHE A 50 -6.39 6.05 4.57
CA PHE A 50 -6.06 5.08 5.63
C PHE A 50 -6.32 5.60 7.05
N GLY A 51 -7.02 6.72 7.21
CA GLY A 51 -7.40 7.26 8.52
C GLY A 51 -6.36 8.16 9.17
N LYS A 52 -5.38 8.69 8.42
CA LYS A 52 -4.31 9.57 8.92
C LYS A 52 -4.86 10.80 9.67
N SER A 53 -5.76 11.55 9.03
CA SER A 53 -6.34 12.77 9.62
C SER A 53 -7.16 12.46 10.88
N VAL A 54 -7.91 11.35 10.91
CA VAL A 54 -8.61 10.90 12.12
C VAL A 54 -7.62 10.60 13.25
N THR A 55 -6.45 10.06 12.91
CA THR A 55 -5.39 9.79 13.90
C THR A 55 -4.83 11.08 14.50
N VAL A 56 -4.53 12.10 13.70
CA VAL A 56 -4.01 13.37 14.23
C VAL A 56 -5.08 14.15 14.98
N ASP A 57 -6.34 14.06 14.58
CA ASP A 57 -7.47 14.61 15.34
C ASP A 57 -7.63 13.93 16.70
N MET A 58 -7.47 12.60 16.77
CA MET A 58 -7.46 11.81 18.00
C MET A 58 -6.32 12.23 18.94
N LEU A 59 -5.09 12.33 18.40
CA LEU A 59 -3.93 12.79 19.16
C LEU A 59 -4.17 14.20 19.73
N THR A 60 -4.70 15.10 18.90
CA THR A 60 -5.03 16.47 19.30
C THR A 60 -6.09 16.49 20.40
N ALA A 61 -7.18 15.76 20.20
CA ALA A 61 -8.27 15.67 21.20
C ALA A 61 -7.80 15.10 22.55
N TYR A 62 -6.86 14.14 22.52
CA TYR A 62 -6.34 13.51 23.72
C TYR A 62 -5.34 14.40 24.46
N TYR A 63 -4.38 14.99 23.76
CA TYR A 63 -3.29 15.71 24.41
C TYR A 63 -3.58 17.18 24.70
N SER A 64 -4.39 17.85 23.86
CA SER A 64 -4.55 19.31 23.92
C SER A 64 -5.18 19.75 25.24
N LYS A 65 -4.49 20.65 25.97
CA LYS A 65 -5.03 21.31 27.15
C LYS A 65 -6.19 22.27 26.84
N GLY A 66 -6.42 22.58 25.58
CA GLY A 66 -7.59 23.28 25.09
C GLY A 66 -8.87 22.43 25.01
N CYS A 67 -8.77 21.14 25.32
CA CYS A 67 -9.89 20.19 25.28
C CYS A 67 -10.35 19.78 26.69
N ASP A 68 -11.60 19.32 26.76
CA ASP A 68 -12.18 18.57 27.89
C ASP A 68 -12.84 17.32 27.27
N THR A 69 -12.10 16.25 27.18
CA THR A 69 -12.47 15.06 26.39
C THR A 69 -12.54 13.78 27.23
N GLU A 70 -12.53 13.86 28.55
CA GLU A 70 -12.61 12.68 29.42
C GLU A 70 -13.82 11.80 29.07
N LYS A 71 -15.00 12.39 28.88
CA LYS A 71 -16.22 11.65 28.53
C LYS A 71 -16.12 11.00 27.14
N MET A 72 -15.42 11.65 26.21
CA MET A 72 -15.23 11.14 24.84
C MET A 72 -14.37 9.88 24.83
N PHE A 73 -13.31 9.86 25.63
CA PHE A 73 -12.36 8.74 25.68
C PHE A 73 -12.73 7.66 26.70
N SER A 74 -13.64 7.91 27.66
CA SER A 74 -13.93 7.00 28.78
C SER A 74 -14.43 5.61 28.39
N GLY A 75 -14.96 5.45 27.17
CA GLY A 75 -15.42 4.17 26.63
C GLY A 75 -14.46 3.53 25.63
N LEU A 76 -13.35 4.20 25.31
CA LEU A 76 -12.40 3.78 24.28
C LEU A 76 -11.22 3.01 24.91
N GLU A 77 -10.47 2.30 24.06
CA GLU A 77 -9.39 1.39 24.48
C GLU A 77 -8.38 2.07 25.40
N ILE A 78 -7.94 3.27 25.07
CA ILE A 78 -6.94 4.03 25.84
C ILE A 78 -7.37 4.29 27.29
N SER A 79 -8.67 4.36 27.58
CA SER A 79 -9.16 4.61 28.94
C SER A 79 -8.80 3.51 29.93
N ARG A 80 -8.39 2.33 29.43
CA ARG A 80 -7.96 1.18 30.24
C ARG A 80 -6.48 1.25 30.61
N CYS A 81 -5.72 2.16 29.98
CA CYS A 81 -4.29 2.31 30.24
C CYS A 81 -4.04 3.03 31.57
N PRO A 82 -3.07 2.58 32.38
CA PRO A 82 -2.81 3.16 33.72
C PRO A 82 -2.44 4.65 33.68
N ASP A 83 -1.79 5.10 32.60
CA ASP A 83 -1.31 6.47 32.40
C ASP A 83 -2.34 7.38 31.69
N PHE A 84 -3.56 6.89 31.45
CA PHE A 84 -4.62 7.63 30.76
C PHE A 84 -4.80 9.06 31.27
N TYR A 85 -5.02 9.23 32.59
CA TYR A 85 -5.23 10.55 33.21
C TYR A 85 -3.95 11.38 33.36
N GLU A 86 -2.78 10.76 33.27
CA GLU A 86 -1.50 11.47 33.31
C GLU A 86 -1.32 12.36 32.07
N HIS A 87 -1.82 11.92 30.93
CA HIS A 87 -1.59 12.57 29.64
C HIS A 87 -2.83 13.29 29.08
N LEU A 88 -4.05 12.88 29.48
CA LEU A 88 -5.30 13.42 28.96
C LEU A 88 -5.40 14.93 29.19
N ASN A 89 -5.45 15.71 28.11
CA ASN A 89 -5.60 17.17 28.10
C ASN A 89 -4.54 17.94 28.92
N LYS A 90 -3.28 17.48 28.89
CA LYS A 90 -2.19 18.06 29.70
C LYS A 90 -1.17 18.88 28.94
N TYR A 91 -1.15 18.81 27.61
CA TYR A 91 -0.06 19.36 26.81
C TYR A 91 -0.46 20.58 26.00
N ASP A 92 0.52 21.43 25.72
CA ASP A 92 0.41 22.43 24.66
C ASP A 92 0.59 21.74 23.33
N VAL A 93 -0.46 21.74 22.52
CA VAL A 93 -0.49 21.11 21.20
C VAL A 93 -0.45 22.17 20.12
N ILE A 94 0.46 22.03 19.17
CA ILE A 94 0.48 22.78 17.91
C ILE A 94 0.11 21.79 16.82
N HIS A 95 -1.04 22.00 16.16
CA HIS A 95 -1.53 21.12 15.10
C HIS A 95 -1.94 21.95 13.88
N PHE A 96 -1.42 21.58 12.71
CA PHE A 96 -1.81 22.17 11.42
C PHE A 96 -1.71 21.16 10.29
N ASP A 97 -2.59 21.33 9.29
CA ASP A 97 -2.63 20.61 8.02
C ASP A 97 -1.91 21.43 6.96
N VAL A 98 -0.84 20.87 6.38
CA VAL A 98 0.00 21.59 5.40
C VAL A 98 -0.76 21.83 4.09
N GLN A 99 -1.63 20.91 3.67
CA GLN A 99 -2.43 21.07 2.45
C GLN A 99 -3.38 22.26 2.58
N TRP A 100 -4.09 22.34 3.71
CA TRP A 100 -4.99 23.46 3.97
C TRP A 100 -4.21 24.79 4.09
N CYS A 101 -3.04 24.76 4.74
CA CYS A 101 -2.18 25.95 4.88
C CYS A 101 -1.67 26.44 3.51
N CYS A 102 -1.29 25.55 2.59
CA CYS A 102 -0.88 25.91 1.23
C CYS A 102 -1.99 26.65 0.48
N ILE A 103 -3.22 26.11 0.55
CA ILE A 103 -4.39 26.74 -0.09
C ILE A 103 -4.64 28.13 0.52
N SER A 104 -4.61 28.25 1.84
CA SER A 104 -4.90 29.49 2.57
C SER A 104 -3.81 30.55 2.41
N ALA A 105 -2.55 30.13 2.25
CA ALA A 105 -1.42 31.03 1.98
C ALA A 105 -1.43 31.59 0.54
N GLY A 106 -2.18 30.99 -0.37
CA GLY A 106 -2.29 31.39 -1.77
C GLY A 106 -1.10 31.00 -2.66
N SER A 107 0.05 30.68 -2.09
CA SER A 107 1.22 30.14 -2.78
C SER A 107 2.12 29.34 -1.84
N SER A 108 2.92 28.42 -2.39
CA SER A 108 3.87 27.59 -1.64
C SER A 108 4.99 28.43 -0.97
N GLU A 109 5.39 29.55 -1.59
CA GLU A 109 6.41 30.46 -1.04
C GLU A 109 5.92 31.16 0.24
N ASN A 110 4.62 31.43 0.36
CA ASN A 110 4.03 32.10 1.51
C ASN A 110 3.69 31.16 2.67
N LEU A 111 3.74 29.84 2.45
CA LEU A 111 3.31 28.83 3.41
C LEU A 111 3.93 28.99 4.80
N ILE A 112 5.27 29.10 4.85
CA ILE A 112 6.01 29.16 6.11
C ILE A 112 5.63 30.42 6.88
N SER A 113 5.55 31.58 6.19
CA SER A 113 5.13 32.82 6.79
C SER A 113 3.71 32.78 7.30
N TYR A 114 2.79 32.17 6.54
CA TYR A 114 1.39 31.98 6.94
C TYR A 114 1.28 31.18 8.25
N ILE A 115 1.90 29.98 8.29
CA ILE A 115 1.89 29.12 9.49
C ILE A 115 2.54 29.83 10.68
N THR A 116 3.71 30.46 10.45
CA THR A 116 4.48 31.13 11.51
C THR A 116 3.68 32.26 12.14
N ASN A 117 3.07 33.14 11.32
CA ASN A 117 2.32 34.27 11.81
C ASN A 117 1.14 33.84 12.71
N ILE A 118 0.38 32.83 12.31
CA ILE A 118 -0.75 32.34 13.10
C ILE A 118 -0.26 31.70 14.40
N VAL A 119 0.69 30.77 14.32
CA VAL A 119 1.17 30.04 15.51
C VAL A 119 1.82 31.01 16.50
N VAL A 120 2.66 31.93 16.04
CA VAL A 120 3.34 32.90 16.94
C VAL A 120 2.32 33.85 17.57
N SER A 121 1.33 34.35 16.81
CA SER A 121 0.24 35.16 17.37
C SER A 121 -0.53 34.42 18.47
N GLU A 122 -0.93 33.19 18.22
CA GLU A 122 -1.68 32.37 19.19
C GLU A 122 -0.82 31.99 20.42
N LEU A 123 0.49 31.77 20.25
CA LEU A 123 1.42 31.56 21.36
C LEU A 123 1.57 32.83 22.21
N ARG A 124 1.60 34.01 21.61
CA ARG A 124 1.63 35.30 22.33
C ARG A 124 0.36 35.51 23.16
N GLU A 125 -0.78 35.17 22.62
CA GLU A 125 -2.06 35.24 23.34
C GLU A 125 -2.12 34.19 24.48
N THR A 126 -1.55 33.00 24.26
CA THR A 126 -1.54 31.93 25.26
C THR A 126 -0.56 32.18 26.40
N TYR A 127 0.57 32.87 26.13
CA TYR A 127 1.66 33.15 27.07
C TYR A 127 2.02 34.65 27.11
N PRO A 128 1.08 35.51 27.52
CA PRO A 128 1.31 36.95 27.54
C PRO A 128 2.45 37.38 28.49
N GLU A 129 2.79 36.54 29.48
CA GLU A 129 3.89 36.75 30.42
C GLU A 129 5.27 36.53 29.79
N VAL A 130 5.34 35.88 28.62
CA VAL A 130 6.59 35.67 27.87
C VAL A 130 6.68 36.69 26.76
N ASN A 131 7.72 37.52 26.78
CA ASN A 131 7.93 38.56 25.75
C ASN A 131 8.38 37.89 24.42
N LEU A 132 7.41 37.54 23.58
CA LEU A 132 7.62 37.01 22.23
C LEU A 132 7.56 38.15 21.21
N GLU A 133 8.64 38.31 20.44
CA GLU A 133 8.69 39.28 19.35
C GLU A 133 7.76 38.88 18.20
N GLU A 134 7.24 39.86 17.48
CA GLU A 134 6.30 39.62 16.36
C GLU A 134 6.91 38.78 15.23
N ASN A 135 8.21 38.98 14.98
CA ASN A 135 8.98 38.27 13.94
C ASN A 135 9.64 36.99 14.48
N SER A 136 9.23 36.46 15.64
CA SER A 136 9.76 35.21 16.17
C SER A 136 9.45 34.05 15.20
N THR A 137 10.38 33.14 15.08
CA THR A 137 10.09 31.85 14.46
C THR A 137 9.31 30.96 15.45
N ILE A 138 8.55 29.96 14.94
CA ILE A 138 7.80 29.02 15.81
C ILE A 138 8.74 28.35 16.82
N TYR A 139 9.87 27.81 16.34
CA TYR A 139 10.85 27.16 17.22
C TYR A 139 11.53 28.12 18.19
N GLY A 140 11.74 29.39 17.80
CA GLY A 140 12.23 30.41 18.68
C GLY A 140 11.22 30.77 19.79
N ALA A 141 9.94 30.89 19.45
CA ALA A 141 8.88 31.12 20.43
C ALA A 141 8.74 29.93 21.41
N MET A 142 8.71 28.70 20.92
CA MET A 142 8.69 27.51 21.77
C MET A 142 9.89 27.43 22.71
N ALA A 143 11.10 27.72 22.22
CA ALA A 143 12.32 27.73 23.04
C ALA A 143 12.26 28.79 24.14
N ARG A 144 11.79 30.02 23.84
CA ARG A 144 11.61 31.09 24.83
C ARG A 144 10.59 30.73 25.91
N ILE A 145 9.44 30.16 25.51
CA ILE A 145 8.41 29.70 26.45
C ILE A 145 8.96 28.56 27.33
N ASN A 146 9.66 27.60 26.74
CA ASN A 146 10.30 26.53 27.50
C ASN A 146 11.33 27.09 28.51
N THR A 147 12.18 28.03 28.12
CA THR A 147 13.18 28.64 28.99
C THR A 147 12.51 29.39 30.15
N ALA A 148 11.42 30.10 29.88
CA ALA A 148 10.74 30.93 30.89
C ALA A 148 9.86 30.13 31.84
N LEU A 149 9.16 29.08 31.32
CA LEU A 149 8.08 28.42 32.02
C LEU A 149 8.25 26.88 32.10
N GLY A 150 9.31 26.33 31.53
CA GLY A 150 9.53 24.87 31.50
C GLY A 150 8.52 24.09 30.63
N LYS A 151 7.73 24.78 29.79
CA LYS A 151 6.68 24.13 28.99
C LYS A 151 7.28 23.36 27.82
N GLN A 152 6.69 22.21 27.51
CA GLN A 152 7.00 21.41 26.32
C GLN A 152 5.77 21.30 25.45
N PHE A 153 6.00 21.12 24.14
CA PHE A 153 4.96 21.11 23.12
C PHE A 153 4.84 19.75 22.47
N ILE A 154 3.62 19.37 22.13
CA ILE A 154 3.35 18.31 21.15
C ILE A 154 3.07 18.99 19.82
N VAL A 155 3.85 18.64 18.79
CA VAL A 155 3.70 19.20 17.45
C VAL A 155 3.16 18.13 16.52
N ILE A 156 2.00 18.39 15.92
CA ILE A 156 1.29 17.49 15.01
C ILE A 156 1.19 18.18 13.64
N ILE A 157 1.70 17.52 12.60
CA ILE A 157 1.65 18.02 11.22
C ILE A 157 0.98 17.00 10.33
N ASP A 158 -0.21 17.33 9.83
CA ASP A 158 -0.88 16.50 8.83
C ASP A 158 -0.45 16.88 7.41
N GLU A 159 -0.44 15.89 6.51
CA GLU A 159 -0.05 16.02 5.10
C GLU A 159 1.30 16.73 4.91
N TRP A 160 2.31 16.38 5.75
CA TRP A 160 3.63 17.03 5.79
C TRP A 160 4.32 17.05 4.42
N ASP A 161 4.02 16.11 3.53
CA ASP A 161 4.68 15.87 2.25
C ASP A 161 4.02 16.56 1.04
N VAL A 162 3.01 17.40 1.26
CA VAL A 162 2.25 18.08 0.19
C VAL A 162 3.16 18.83 -0.79
N LEU A 163 4.12 19.63 -0.29
CA LEU A 163 5.03 20.39 -1.17
C LEU A 163 5.92 19.47 -2.01
N ILE A 164 6.31 18.34 -1.47
CA ILE A 164 7.15 17.37 -2.19
C ILE A 164 6.34 16.69 -3.28
N ARG A 165 5.08 16.38 -2.99
CA ARG A 165 4.18 15.62 -3.87
C ARG A 165 3.51 16.50 -4.93
N ASP A 166 2.93 17.62 -4.51
CA ASP A 166 2.06 18.43 -5.36
C ASP A 166 2.82 19.60 -6.02
N GLU A 167 3.96 20.05 -5.43
CA GLU A 167 4.85 21.08 -5.95
C GLU A 167 6.22 20.49 -6.40
N ALA A 168 6.20 19.34 -7.05
CA ALA A 168 7.38 18.55 -7.38
C ALA A 168 8.47 19.32 -8.17
N HIS A 169 8.07 20.32 -8.95
CA HIS A 169 8.97 21.15 -9.75
C HIS A 169 9.44 22.43 -9.05
N ASN A 170 8.86 22.81 -7.91
CA ASN A 170 9.25 23.98 -7.14
C ASN A 170 10.29 23.61 -6.06
N GLN A 171 11.51 23.31 -6.49
CA GLN A 171 12.59 22.88 -5.59
C GLN A 171 12.92 23.93 -4.52
N ALA A 172 12.85 25.22 -4.86
CA ALA A 172 13.14 26.29 -3.92
C ALA A 172 12.15 26.30 -2.73
N ALA A 173 10.85 26.19 -3.01
CA ALA A 173 9.84 26.11 -1.95
C ALA A 173 10.00 24.82 -1.12
N GLN A 174 10.31 23.70 -1.75
CA GLN A 174 10.59 22.45 -1.04
C GLN A 174 11.81 22.57 -0.11
N GLU A 175 12.91 23.15 -0.57
CA GLU A 175 14.12 23.35 0.24
C GLU A 175 13.84 24.26 1.44
N MET A 176 13.14 25.38 1.23
CA MET A 176 12.73 26.28 2.32
C MET A 176 11.86 25.56 3.36
N TYR A 177 10.92 24.76 2.91
CA TYR A 177 10.03 24.01 3.80
C TYR A 177 10.78 22.91 4.58
N ILE A 178 11.66 22.16 3.92
CA ILE A 178 12.50 21.17 4.61
C ILE A 178 13.44 21.83 5.62
N ASP A 179 13.99 23.01 5.33
CA ASP A 179 14.80 23.77 6.27
C ASP A 179 13.98 24.27 7.46
N PHE A 180 12.74 24.69 7.22
CA PHE A 180 11.80 25.04 8.30
C PHE A 180 11.56 23.86 9.24
N LEU A 181 11.26 22.66 8.72
CA LEU A 181 11.08 21.46 9.53
C LEU A 181 12.38 21.05 10.25
N ARG A 182 13.51 21.16 9.56
CA ARG A 182 14.83 20.87 10.15
C ARG A 182 15.12 21.77 11.34
N ASN A 183 14.89 23.07 11.22
CA ASN A 183 15.11 24.04 12.29
C ASN A 183 14.17 23.82 13.47
N MET A 184 12.96 23.34 13.22
CA MET A 184 11.98 23.03 14.27
C MET A 184 12.33 21.78 15.07
N PHE A 185 12.84 20.73 14.42
CA PHE A 185 12.92 19.39 15.02
C PHE A 185 14.35 18.88 15.23
N LYS A 186 15.38 19.51 14.65
CA LYS A 186 16.75 19.00 14.73
C LYS A 186 17.60 19.81 15.73
N GLY A 187 18.48 19.10 16.38
CA GLY A 187 19.43 19.69 17.34
C GLY A 187 19.01 19.50 18.80
N ILE A 188 19.95 19.84 19.70
CA ILE A 188 19.77 19.66 21.15
C ILE A 188 18.63 20.54 21.69
N GLU A 189 18.47 21.74 21.13
CA GLU A 189 17.42 22.66 21.59
C GLU A 189 16.02 22.10 21.36
N ALA A 190 15.76 21.47 20.20
CA ALA A 190 14.47 20.84 19.91
C ALA A 190 14.05 19.82 20.98
N SER A 191 15.02 19.07 21.54
CA SER A 191 14.72 18.08 22.59
C SER A 191 14.28 18.69 23.91
N LYS A 192 14.49 19.99 24.14
CA LYS A 192 14.07 20.68 25.36
C LYS A 192 12.60 21.08 25.31
N TYR A 193 12.13 21.58 24.16
CA TYR A 193 10.78 22.11 24.01
C TYR A 193 9.80 21.16 23.31
N ILE A 194 10.26 20.09 22.66
CA ILE A 194 9.37 19.07 22.04
C ILE A 194 9.17 17.90 23.00
N ALA A 195 7.93 17.65 23.42
CA ALA A 195 7.53 16.44 24.13
C ALA A 195 7.25 15.28 23.17
N LEU A 196 6.57 15.56 22.03
CA LEU A 196 6.26 14.64 20.95
C LEU A 196 6.16 15.41 19.63
N ALA A 197 6.68 14.85 18.55
CA ALA A 197 6.40 15.32 17.20
C ALA A 197 5.79 14.17 16.39
N TYR A 198 4.61 14.39 15.80
CA TYR A 198 3.90 13.41 14.99
C TYR A 198 3.60 14.00 13.62
N LEU A 199 4.27 13.49 12.60
CA LEU A 199 4.06 13.87 11.21
C LEU A 199 3.29 12.76 10.51
N THR A 200 2.30 13.13 9.70
CA THR A 200 1.61 12.17 8.84
C THR A 200 1.52 12.69 7.41
N GLY A 201 1.62 11.78 6.47
CA GLY A 201 1.60 12.03 5.03
C GLY A 201 1.50 10.73 4.25
N ILE A 202 1.78 10.79 2.95
CA ILE A 202 1.81 9.61 2.07
C ILE A 202 3.25 9.12 1.93
N LEU A 203 4.18 10.04 1.67
CA LEU A 203 5.57 9.73 1.39
C LEU A 203 6.40 9.64 2.68
N PRO A 204 7.44 8.78 2.71
CA PRO A 204 8.43 8.81 3.77
C PRO A 204 9.26 10.09 3.71
N ILE A 205 9.97 10.41 4.79
CA ILE A 205 10.85 11.60 4.85
C ILE A 205 11.95 11.50 3.79
N LYS A 206 12.06 12.57 3.01
CA LYS A 206 12.99 12.66 1.89
C LYS A 206 14.46 12.53 2.31
N LYS A 207 15.22 11.75 1.57
CA LYS A 207 16.69 11.76 1.60
C LYS A 207 17.20 12.88 0.68
N LEU A 208 17.54 14.04 1.22
CA LEU A 208 18.16 15.12 0.43
C LEU A 208 19.62 14.79 0.15
N LYS A 209 19.94 14.52 -1.10
CA LYS A 209 21.29 14.37 -1.73
C LYS A 209 22.33 13.59 -0.95
N THR A 210 22.49 13.52 0.27
CA THR A 210 23.47 12.74 1.06
C THR A 210 23.18 12.78 2.56
N GLN A 211 22.26 13.65 3.01
CA GLN A 211 21.89 13.74 4.41
C GLN A 211 20.38 13.74 4.54
N SER A 212 19.83 12.84 5.34
CA SER A 212 18.44 12.90 5.75
C SER A 212 18.20 14.19 6.53
N ALA A 213 17.28 15.03 6.05
CA ALA A 213 16.95 16.30 6.68
C ALA A 213 16.39 16.10 8.11
N LEU A 214 15.61 15.04 8.31
CA LEU A 214 14.91 14.69 9.55
C LEU A 214 15.26 13.26 9.98
N ASN A 215 16.55 12.97 10.12
CA ASN A 215 17.05 11.63 10.46
C ASN A 215 16.76 11.20 11.92
N ASN A 216 16.27 12.10 12.73
CA ASN A 216 15.82 11.83 14.09
C ASN A 216 14.39 11.27 14.17
N PHE A 217 13.63 11.27 13.07
CA PHE A 217 12.30 10.70 13.02
C PHE A 217 12.35 9.18 12.82
N THR A 218 11.63 8.45 13.65
CA THR A 218 11.28 7.05 13.39
C THR A 218 10.16 7.01 12.35
N GLN A 219 10.41 6.33 11.25
CA GLN A 219 9.48 6.29 10.12
C GLN A 219 8.71 4.97 10.08
N PHE A 220 7.39 5.08 10.01
CA PHE A 220 6.46 3.98 9.85
C PHE A 220 5.76 4.12 8.49
N THR A 221 6.01 3.20 7.57
CA THR A 221 5.60 3.34 6.16
C THR A 221 4.87 2.09 5.67
N MET A 222 4.45 2.06 4.41
CA MET A 222 3.92 0.86 3.76
C MET A 222 4.97 -0.24 3.57
N LEU A 223 6.25 0.08 3.68
CA LEU A 223 7.33 -0.91 3.64
C LEU A 223 7.58 -1.54 5.02
N ASN A 224 7.45 -0.75 6.08
CA ASN A 224 7.61 -1.17 7.46
C ASN A 224 6.77 -0.29 8.39
N ALA A 225 5.71 -0.85 8.92
CA ALA A 225 4.77 -0.14 9.79
C ALA A 225 5.04 -0.36 11.29
N GLY A 226 5.89 -1.31 11.63
CA GLY A 226 6.29 -1.60 13.01
C GLY A 226 5.11 -1.70 13.98
N PRO A 227 5.24 -1.17 15.21
CA PRO A 227 4.19 -1.24 16.23
C PRO A 227 2.93 -0.42 15.91
N LEU A 228 2.97 0.44 14.89
CA LEU A 228 1.80 1.23 14.49
C LEU A 228 0.88 0.50 13.50
N THR A 229 1.25 -0.71 13.08
CA THR A 229 0.49 -1.50 12.11
C THR A 229 -0.99 -1.66 12.46
N PRO A 230 -1.40 -2.02 13.70
CA PRO A 230 -2.82 -2.27 14.01
C PRO A 230 -3.67 -1.01 14.09
N TYR A 231 -3.05 0.17 14.13
CA TYR A 231 -3.76 1.41 14.45
C TYR A 231 -4.08 2.28 13.25
N ILE A 232 -3.45 2.05 12.09
CA ILE A 232 -3.68 2.83 10.87
C ILE A 232 -4.22 1.92 9.76
N GLY A 233 -5.45 2.15 9.34
CA GLY A 233 -6.24 1.24 8.53
C GLY A 233 -7.09 0.32 9.41
N PHE A 234 -7.89 -0.55 8.81
CA PHE A 234 -8.66 -1.58 9.52
C PHE A 234 -7.92 -2.92 9.42
N ASN A 235 -7.80 -3.64 10.53
CA ASN A 235 -7.25 -4.98 10.52
C ASN A 235 -8.32 -6.03 10.18
N GLU A 236 -7.92 -7.28 9.92
CA GLU A 236 -8.82 -8.33 9.47
C GLU A 236 -9.93 -8.64 10.50
N ASP A 237 -9.61 -8.68 11.79
CA ASP A 237 -10.60 -8.97 12.85
C ASP A 237 -11.68 -7.88 12.92
N GLU A 238 -11.28 -6.62 12.84
CA GLU A 238 -12.20 -5.47 12.79
C GLU A 238 -13.10 -5.51 11.55
N VAL A 239 -12.55 -5.96 10.41
CA VAL A 239 -13.32 -6.10 9.18
C VAL A 239 -14.30 -7.27 9.26
N ILE A 240 -13.91 -8.40 9.87
CA ILE A 240 -14.81 -9.52 10.14
C ILE A 240 -15.99 -9.06 11.00
N ASP A 241 -15.74 -8.30 12.05
CA ASP A 241 -16.80 -7.82 12.94
C ASP A 241 -17.69 -6.77 12.25
N LEU A 242 -17.10 -5.92 11.41
CA LEU A 242 -17.87 -5.00 10.55
C LEU A 242 -18.78 -5.76 9.59
N CYS A 243 -18.26 -6.80 8.93
CA CYS A 243 -19.03 -7.64 8.01
C CYS A 243 -20.21 -8.33 8.72
N LYS A 244 -19.99 -8.87 9.92
CA LYS A 244 -21.07 -9.45 10.75
C LYS A 244 -22.13 -8.42 11.11
N LYS A 245 -21.69 -7.22 11.57
CA LYS A 245 -22.60 -6.12 11.99
C LYS A 245 -23.50 -5.67 10.84
N TYR A 246 -22.96 -5.62 9.63
CA TYR A 246 -23.67 -5.07 8.47
C TYR A 246 -24.17 -6.14 7.48
N ASP A 247 -24.09 -7.43 7.81
CA ASP A 247 -24.48 -8.55 6.95
C ASP A 247 -23.86 -8.45 5.54
N ILE A 248 -22.52 -8.41 5.50
CA ILE A 248 -21.71 -8.36 4.28
C ILE A 248 -20.86 -9.62 4.19
N ASP A 249 -20.77 -10.22 3.01
CA ASP A 249 -19.94 -11.40 2.79
C ASP A 249 -18.44 -11.08 2.93
N PHE A 250 -17.83 -11.59 3.98
CA PHE A 250 -16.40 -11.38 4.26
C PHE A 250 -15.49 -11.97 3.16
N ALA A 251 -15.88 -13.09 2.53
CA ALA A 251 -15.07 -13.68 1.47
C ALA A 251 -14.96 -12.75 0.25
N GLU A 252 -16.08 -12.10 -0.11
CA GLU A 252 -16.09 -11.08 -1.15
C GLU A 252 -15.33 -9.81 -0.72
N VAL A 253 -15.45 -9.36 0.53
CA VAL A 253 -14.66 -8.23 1.05
C VAL A 253 -13.17 -8.52 0.94
N LYS A 254 -12.75 -9.72 1.32
CA LYS A 254 -11.36 -10.15 1.22
C LYS A 254 -10.87 -10.16 -0.23
N ARG A 255 -11.65 -10.68 -1.15
CA ARG A 255 -11.32 -10.69 -2.58
C ARG A 255 -11.16 -9.28 -3.16
N TRP A 256 -12.03 -8.36 -2.77
CA TRP A 256 -12.07 -7.02 -3.36
C TRP A 256 -11.09 -6.04 -2.73
N TYR A 257 -10.83 -6.12 -1.41
CA TYR A 257 -10.23 -5.02 -0.65
C TYR A 257 -9.08 -5.42 0.28
N ASP A 258 -8.78 -6.72 0.43
CA ASP A 258 -7.60 -7.19 1.17
C ASP A 258 -6.32 -7.00 0.35
N GLY A 259 -5.19 -7.41 0.90
CA GLY A 259 -3.92 -7.60 0.21
C GLY A 259 -2.81 -6.66 0.65
N TYR A 260 -3.05 -5.68 1.51
CA TYR A 260 -1.97 -4.96 2.17
C TYR A 260 -1.51 -5.75 3.40
N ARG A 261 -0.40 -6.45 3.27
CA ARG A 261 0.20 -7.19 4.36
C ARG A 261 1.34 -6.40 4.98
N LEU A 262 1.16 -5.95 6.23
CA LEU A 262 2.16 -5.23 7.00
C LEU A 262 2.59 -6.10 8.19
N GLY A 263 3.74 -6.75 8.10
CA GLY A 263 4.14 -7.79 9.04
C GLY A 263 3.16 -8.96 9.05
N ASP A 264 2.56 -9.24 10.20
CA ASP A 264 1.58 -10.33 10.35
C ASP A 264 0.13 -9.87 10.18
N TYR A 265 -0.11 -8.56 9.97
CA TYR A 265 -1.45 -7.99 9.83
C TYR A 265 -1.87 -7.86 8.37
N HIS A 266 -3.13 -8.24 8.10
CA HIS A 266 -3.86 -7.82 6.93
C HIS A 266 -4.52 -6.47 7.23
N VAL A 267 -4.25 -5.48 6.39
CA VAL A 267 -4.73 -4.11 6.58
C VAL A 267 -5.59 -3.69 5.39
N TYR A 268 -6.76 -3.15 5.69
CA TYR A 268 -7.75 -2.70 4.73
C TYR A 268 -7.87 -1.18 4.75
N ASN A 269 -8.23 -0.60 3.60
CA ASN A 269 -8.51 0.81 3.50
C ASN A 269 -9.86 1.14 4.17
N PRO A 270 -9.90 1.97 5.25
CA PRO A 270 -11.14 2.30 5.96
C PRO A 270 -12.22 2.93 5.08
N ASN A 271 -11.82 3.85 4.20
CA ASN A 271 -12.78 4.57 3.36
C ASN A 271 -13.55 3.64 2.42
N VAL A 272 -12.88 2.64 1.88
CA VAL A 272 -13.51 1.64 1.00
C VAL A 272 -14.55 0.84 1.76
N LEU A 273 -14.23 0.41 2.98
CA LEU A 273 -15.16 -0.38 3.79
C LEU A 273 -16.35 0.46 4.29
N VAL A 274 -16.12 1.72 4.68
CA VAL A 274 -17.21 2.64 5.02
C VAL A 274 -18.15 2.81 3.82
N ASN A 275 -17.62 3.07 2.62
CA ASN A 275 -18.45 3.19 1.42
C ASN A 275 -19.19 1.89 1.09
N LEU A 276 -18.57 0.74 1.26
CA LEU A 276 -19.22 -0.56 1.06
C LEU A 276 -20.41 -0.76 2.02
N THR A 277 -20.27 -0.37 3.29
CA THR A 277 -21.39 -0.48 4.25
C THR A 277 -22.57 0.39 3.88
N ILE A 278 -22.33 1.56 3.26
CA ILE A 278 -23.35 2.51 2.82
C ILE A 278 -23.96 2.07 1.48
N MET A 279 -23.13 1.78 0.49
CA MET A 279 -23.57 1.54 -0.91
C MET A 279 -23.97 0.10 -1.18
N ARG A 280 -23.57 -0.86 -0.35
CA ARG A 280 -23.88 -2.29 -0.49
C ARG A 280 -23.47 -2.90 -1.83
N THR A 281 -22.49 -2.33 -2.51
CA THR A 281 -22.06 -2.75 -3.84
C THR A 281 -20.53 -2.94 -3.85
N PHE A 282 -20.06 -4.08 -4.34
CA PHE A 282 -18.65 -4.34 -4.57
C PHE A 282 -18.20 -3.67 -5.87
N GLN A 283 -17.41 -2.62 -5.75
CA GLN A 283 -16.88 -1.82 -6.86
C GLN A 283 -15.59 -1.11 -6.43
N SER A 284 -14.89 -0.46 -7.37
CA SER A 284 -13.80 0.43 -7.02
C SER A 284 -14.34 1.74 -6.44
N TYR A 285 -14.02 1.99 -5.17
CA TYR A 285 -14.23 3.28 -4.51
C TYR A 285 -12.98 4.16 -4.61
N TRP A 286 -11.85 3.59 -5.04
CA TRP A 286 -10.60 4.31 -5.25
C TRP A 286 -10.70 5.32 -6.39
N SER A 287 -11.31 4.92 -7.50
CA SER A 287 -11.46 5.73 -8.71
C SER A 287 -12.38 6.94 -8.57
N GLN A 288 -13.35 6.91 -7.66
CA GLN A 288 -14.31 8.01 -7.46
C GLN A 288 -13.65 9.35 -7.07
N THR A 289 -12.36 9.38 -6.86
CA THR A 289 -11.59 10.51 -6.34
C THR A 289 -10.54 11.06 -7.28
N GLY A 290 -10.56 10.63 -8.53
CA GLY A 290 -9.63 11.11 -9.56
C GLY A 290 -8.17 10.64 -9.38
N THR A 291 -7.91 9.84 -8.36
CA THR A 291 -6.54 9.39 -8.03
C THR A 291 -5.91 8.47 -9.09
N TYR A 292 -6.73 7.81 -9.92
CA TYR A 292 -6.19 6.98 -11.00
C TYR A 292 -5.42 7.81 -12.06
N LEU A 293 -5.72 9.11 -12.20
CA LEU A 293 -4.96 10.00 -13.09
C LEU A 293 -3.50 10.16 -12.65
N SER A 294 -3.21 9.95 -11.37
CA SER A 294 -1.82 10.01 -10.87
C SER A 294 -0.99 8.77 -11.20
N ILE A 295 -1.62 7.62 -11.46
CA ILE A 295 -0.90 6.38 -11.83
C ILE A 295 -0.45 6.43 -13.30
N LEU A 296 -1.22 7.09 -14.18
CA LEU A 296 -0.97 7.10 -15.62
C LEU A 296 0.43 7.62 -16.00
N PRO A 297 0.89 8.76 -15.50
CA PRO A 297 2.25 9.24 -15.81
C PRO A 297 3.31 8.25 -15.36
N LEU A 298 3.12 7.63 -14.18
CA LEU A 298 4.08 6.72 -13.57
C LEU A 298 4.25 5.43 -14.39
N ILE A 299 3.16 4.75 -14.73
CA ILE A 299 3.24 3.49 -15.49
C ILE A 299 3.65 3.66 -16.95
N ASN A 300 3.61 4.91 -17.46
CA ASN A 300 4.03 5.24 -18.82
C ASN A 300 5.47 5.74 -18.92
N MET A 301 6.18 5.81 -17.81
CA MET A 301 7.61 6.12 -17.85
C MET A 301 8.35 5.03 -18.64
N ASP A 302 9.30 5.47 -19.46
CA ASP A 302 10.05 4.58 -20.36
C ASP A 302 11.27 3.97 -19.64
N PHE A 303 10.99 3.21 -18.58
CA PHE A 303 12.01 2.43 -17.88
C PHE A 303 11.96 0.98 -18.30
N ASP A 304 13.15 0.42 -18.59
CA ASP A 304 13.28 -0.98 -18.98
C ASP A 304 12.68 -1.93 -17.91
N GLY A 305 11.81 -2.82 -18.38
CA GLY A 305 11.10 -3.79 -17.54
C GLY A 305 9.91 -3.26 -16.75
N LEU A 306 9.61 -1.95 -16.71
CA LEU A 306 8.47 -1.40 -15.97
C LEU A 306 7.13 -1.95 -16.48
N ARG A 307 6.90 -1.89 -17.78
CA ARG A 307 5.67 -2.41 -18.42
C ARG A 307 5.50 -3.90 -18.18
N THR A 308 6.57 -4.67 -18.36
CA THR A 308 6.58 -6.11 -18.09
C THR A 308 6.20 -6.40 -16.64
N SER A 309 6.79 -5.67 -15.69
CA SER A 309 6.45 -5.80 -14.27
C SER A 309 4.97 -5.53 -13.98
N ILE A 310 4.38 -4.51 -14.59
CA ILE A 310 2.94 -4.21 -14.46
C ILE A 310 2.08 -5.36 -15.02
N ILE A 311 2.45 -5.89 -16.20
CA ILE A 311 1.74 -7.01 -16.83
C ILE A 311 1.82 -8.26 -15.95
N GLU A 312 3.00 -8.59 -15.45
CA GLU A 312 3.19 -9.72 -14.51
C GLU A 312 2.31 -9.59 -13.27
N MET A 313 2.25 -8.39 -12.67
CA MET A 313 1.40 -8.15 -11.50
C MET A 313 -0.10 -8.18 -11.84
N LEU A 314 -0.50 -7.72 -13.02
CA LEU A 314 -1.88 -7.86 -13.51
C LEU A 314 -2.27 -9.34 -13.70
N SER A 315 -1.32 -10.21 -14.06
CA SER A 315 -1.52 -11.66 -14.13
C SER A 315 -1.60 -12.36 -12.77
N GLY A 316 -1.47 -11.60 -11.67
CA GLY A 316 -1.50 -12.15 -10.32
C GLY A 316 -0.14 -12.59 -9.78
N SER A 317 0.93 -12.35 -10.55
CA SER A 317 2.31 -12.59 -10.10
C SER A 317 2.80 -11.47 -9.18
N SER A 318 3.97 -11.65 -8.60
CA SER A 318 4.70 -10.61 -7.87
C SER A 318 6.06 -10.39 -8.53
N VAL A 319 6.59 -9.18 -8.44
CA VAL A 319 7.88 -8.80 -9.01
C VAL A 319 8.85 -8.39 -7.91
N GLU A 320 10.12 -8.66 -8.10
CA GLU A 320 11.18 -8.21 -7.19
C GLU A 320 11.39 -6.70 -7.33
N VAL A 321 11.54 -5.99 -6.21
CA VAL A 321 11.71 -4.53 -6.19
C VAL A 321 12.76 -4.15 -5.15
N ASN A 322 13.78 -3.40 -5.57
CA ASN A 322 14.76 -2.79 -4.68
C ASN A 322 14.24 -1.45 -4.16
N VAL A 323 13.69 -1.46 -2.95
CA VAL A 323 13.11 -0.26 -2.31
C VAL A 323 14.13 0.65 -1.62
N ASN A 324 15.42 0.27 -1.57
CA ASN A 324 16.42 0.95 -0.72
C ASN A 324 16.95 2.24 -1.32
N GLU A 325 16.95 2.35 -2.64
CA GLU A 325 17.55 3.48 -3.37
C GLU A 325 16.58 4.61 -3.66
N PHE A 326 15.30 4.41 -3.44
CA PHE A 326 14.24 5.38 -3.70
C PHE A 326 14.49 6.73 -3.02
N GLN A 327 14.59 7.80 -3.82
CA GLN A 327 14.93 9.16 -3.36
C GLN A 327 13.74 9.97 -2.85
N ASN A 328 12.53 9.57 -3.21
CA ASN A 328 11.29 10.20 -2.76
C ASN A 328 11.14 11.70 -3.11
N ASP A 329 11.57 12.10 -4.30
CA ASP A 329 11.45 13.51 -4.75
C ASP A 329 10.43 13.74 -5.88
N MET A 330 9.71 12.71 -6.29
CA MET A 330 8.69 12.71 -7.36
C MET A 330 9.18 13.07 -8.76
N VAL A 331 10.47 13.35 -8.93
CA VAL A 331 11.08 13.75 -10.21
C VAL A 331 12.36 12.98 -10.55
N SER A 332 13.12 12.50 -9.58
CA SER A 332 14.39 11.80 -9.78
C SER A 332 14.19 10.28 -9.81
N PHE A 333 13.46 9.77 -10.79
CA PHE A 333 13.35 8.33 -11.01
C PHE A 333 14.54 7.85 -11.83
N ALA A 334 15.31 6.91 -11.30
CA ALA A 334 16.47 6.33 -11.96
C ALA A 334 16.10 5.08 -12.78
N ASP A 335 15.14 4.30 -12.28
CA ASP A 335 14.73 3.03 -12.88
C ASP A 335 13.28 2.65 -12.53
N LYS A 336 12.87 1.44 -12.93
CA LYS A 336 11.53 0.89 -12.63
C LYS A 336 11.27 0.71 -11.15
N ASP A 337 12.31 0.42 -10.36
CA ASP A 337 12.16 0.11 -8.94
C ASP A 337 11.79 1.35 -8.12
N ASP A 338 12.27 2.52 -8.53
CA ASP A 338 11.83 3.80 -7.97
C ASP A 338 10.33 4.04 -8.22
N VAL A 339 9.86 3.80 -9.44
CA VAL A 339 8.44 3.94 -9.80
C VAL A 339 7.58 2.95 -9.02
N LEU A 340 8.00 1.68 -8.96
CA LEU A 340 7.28 0.64 -8.22
C LEU A 340 7.25 0.94 -6.72
N THR A 341 8.34 1.46 -6.16
CA THR A 341 8.41 1.88 -4.75
C THR A 341 7.46 3.05 -4.46
N LEU A 342 7.40 4.03 -5.36
CA LEU A 342 6.41 5.11 -5.24
C LEU A 342 4.98 4.55 -5.27
N LEU A 343 4.67 3.63 -6.19
CA LEU A 343 3.35 3.00 -6.26
C LEU A 343 2.99 2.22 -4.99
N ILE A 344 3.98 1.65 -4.27
CA ILE A 344 3.77 1.03 -2.95
C ILE A 344 3.37 2.11 -1.93
N HIS A 345 4.08 3.23 -1.86
CA HIS A 345 3.76 4.32 -0.92
C HIS A 345 2.40 4.96 -1.22
N LEU A 346 2.03 5.08 -2.50
CA LEU A 346 0.73 5.58 -2.92
C LEU A 346 -0.41 4.58 -2.67
N GLY A 347 -0.11 3.30 -2.38
CA GLY A 347 -1.08 2.25 -2.11
C GLY A 347 -1.62 1.54 -3.36
N TYR A 348 -1.02 1.75 -4.53
CA TYR A 348 -1.37 0.98 -5.73
C TYR A 348 -0.71 -0.40 -5.77
N LEU A 349 0.39 -0.58 -5.06
CA LEU A 349 1.04 -1.87 -4.89
C LEU A 349 1.14 -2.22 -3.40
N ALA A 350 1.09 -3.50 -3.11
CA ALA A 350 1.50 -4.06 -1.84
C ALA A 350 2.93 -4.59 -1.94
N TYR A 351 3.60 -4.70 -0.79
CA TYR A 351 4.98 -5.15 -0.70
C TYR A 351 5.13 -6.22 0.38
N ASP A 352 5.73 -7.32 0.05
CA ASP A 352 6.13 -8.34 1.03
C ASP A 352 7.61 -8.16 1.37
N GLN A 353 7.87 -7.71 2.59
CA GLN A 353 9.23 -7.45 3.08
C GLN A 353 10.09 -8.73 3.17
N ARG A 354 9.48 -9.91 3.38
CA ARG A 354 10.22 -11.17 3.51
C ARG A 354 10.77 -11.64 2.17
N THR A 355 9.98 -11.46 1.12
CA THR A 355 10.34 -11.88 -0.25
C THR A 355 10.90 -10.74 -1.09
N GLN A 356 10.85 -9.50 -0.61
CA GLN A 356 11.21 -8.27 -1.33
C GLN A 356 10.46 -8.11 -2.66
N ARG A 357 9.18 -8.49 -2.67
CA ARG A 357 8.36 -8.49 -3.89
C ARG A 357 7.15 -7.60 -3.76
N ALA A 358 6.86 -6.88 -4.84
CA ALA A 358 5.64 -6.09 -4.99
C ALA A 358 4.58 -6.85 -5.78
N TYR A 359 3.31 -6.56 -5.52
CA TYR A 359 2.16 -7.15 -6.21
C TYR A 359 0.94 -6.23 -6.14
N ILE A 360 -0.02 -6.44 -7.04
CA ILE A 360 -1.32 -5.76 -6.98
C ILE A 360 -2.14 -6.38 -5.84
N PRO A 361 -2.54 -5.60 -4.83
CA PRO A 361 -3.10 -6.15 -3.58
C PRO A 361 -4.44 -6.86 -3.78
N ASN A 362 -5.35 -6.30 -4.58
CA ASN A 362 -6.73 -6.74 -4.62
C ASN A 362 -7.42 -6.43 -5.95
N GLU A 363 -8.69 -6.83 -6.08
CA GLU A 363 -9.45 -6.64 -7.30
C GLU A 363 -9.79 -5.16 -7.56
N GLU A 364 -10.02 -4.35 -6.52
CA GLU A 364 -10.25 -2.91 -6.65
C GLU A 364 -9.08 -2.25 -7.40
N ILE A 365 -7.86 -2.42 -6.89
CA ILE A 365 -6.65 -1.83 -7.49
C ILE A 365 -6.33 -2.45 -8.86
N ARG A 366 -6.63 -3.74 -9.04
CA ARG A 366 -6.48 -4.39 -10.35
C ARG A 366 -7.33 -3.74 -11.42
N GLN A 367 -8.57 -3.33 -11.07
CA GLN A 367 -9.43 -2.60 -12.00
C GLN A 367 -8.87 -1.22 -12.35
N GLU A 368 -8.23 -0.52 -11.41
CA GLU A 368 -7.55 0.75 -11.68
C GLU A 368 -6.41 0.60 -12.70
N PHE A 369 -5.56 -0.42 -12.53
CA PHE A 369 -4.50 -0.71 -13.51
C PHE A 369 -5.07 -1.08 -14.88
N ARG A 370 -6.12 -1.92 -14.94
CA ARG A 370 -6.80 -2.26 -16.20
C ARG A 370 -7.39 -1.02 -16.88
N ALA A 371 -8.02 -0.12 -16.14
CA ALA A 371 -8.57 1.12 -16.69
C ALA A 371 -7.46 2.05 -17.21
N ALA A 372 -6.36 2.16 -16.47
CA ALA A 372 -5.20 2.96 -16.85
C ALA A 372 -4.54 2.44 -18.16
N THR A 373 -4.34 1.13 -18.27
CA THR A 373 -3.72 0.50 -19.45
C THR A 373 -4.62 0.62 -20.70
N LYS A 374 -5.95 0.48 -20.57
CA LYS A 374 -6.90 0.64 -21.68
C LYS A 374 -6.88 2.05 -22.29
N ARG A 375 -6.80 3.09 -21.45
CA ARG A 375 -6.81 4.50 -21.95
C ARG A 375 -5.56 4.88 -22.72
N ASN A 376 -4.44 4.33 -22.38
CA ASN A 376 -3.16 4.67 -23.00
C ASN A 376 -2.86 3.91 -24.29
N LYS A 377 -3.85 3.20 -24.82
CA LYS A 377 -3.65 2.38 -26.04
C LYS A 377 -2.38 1.53 -25.93
N TRP A 378 -2.23 0.84 -24.82
CA TRP A 378 -1.29 -0.28 -24.76
C TRP A 378 -1.85 -1.37 -25.69
N ASN A 379 -1.79 -1.08 -27.01
CA ASN A 379 -2.30 -1.99 -28.04
C ASN A 379 -1.69 -3.37 -27.87
N GLU A 380 -0.40 -3.42 -27.54
CA GLU A 380 0.33 -4.63 -27.16
C GLU A 380 -0.35 -5.40 -26.00
N LEU A 381 -0.91 -4.70 -24.99
CA LEU A 381 -1.61 -5.37 -23.89
C LEU A 381 -2.99 -5.89 -24.30
N ILE A 382 -3.68 -5.19 -25.20
CA ILE A 382 -4.98 -5.62 -25.71
C ILE A 382 -4.79 -6.84 -26.62
N GLU A 383 -3.81 -6.78 -27.52
CA GLU A 383 -3.42 -7.91 -28.37
C GLU A 383 -2.99 -9.10 -27.50
N PHE A 384 -2.17 -8.85 -26.50
CA PHE A 384 -1.73 -9.84 -25.54
C PHE A 384 -2.89 -10.47 -24.76
N GLN A 385 -3.87 -9.70 -24.30
CA GLN A 385 -5.04 -10.22 -23.62
C GLN A 385 -5.86 -11.12 -24.55
N GLN A 386 -5.96 -10.77 -25.85
CA GLN A 386 -6.63 -11.60 -26.84
C GLN A 386 -5.87 -12.91 -27.10
N GLU A 387 -4.54 -12.84 -27.19
CA GLU A 387 -3.70 -14.03 -27.33
C GLU A 387 -3.79 -14.95 -26.11
N SER A 388 -3.85 -14.38 -24.91
CA SER A 388 -4.04 -15.14 -23.66
C SER A 388 -5.44 -15.76 -23.55
N GLU A 389 -6.50 -15.10 -24.03
CA GLU A 389 -7.83 -15.69 -24.10
C GLU A 389 -7.85 -16.85 -25.10
N LYS A 390 -7.24 -16.67 -26.26
CA LYS A 390 -7.11 -17.74 -27.25
C LYS A 390 -6.31 -18.94 -26.74
N LEU A 391 -5.21 -18.70 -26.02
CA LEU A 391 -4.43 -19.77 -25.41
C LEU A 391 -5.26 -20.61 -24.43
N LEU A 392 -6.11 -19.99 -23.63
CA LEU A 392 -7.02 -20.69 -22.73
C LEU A 392 -8.04 -21.54 -23.52
N GLU A 393 -8.64 -20.98 -24.56
CA GLU A 393 -9.62 -21.67 -25.39
C GLU A 393 -9.03 -22.93 -26.01
N VAL A 394 -7.87 -22.82 -26.67
CA VAL A 394 -7.20 -23.98 -27.28
C VAL A 394 -6.68 -24.99 -26.24
N THR A 395 -6.37 -24.53 -25.02
CA THR A 395 -6.04 -25.44 -23.90
C THR A 395 -7.26 -26.26 -23.48
N TRP A 396 -8.44 -25.66 -23.39
CA TRP A 396 -9.69 -26.36 -23.06
C TRP A 396 -10.11 -27.35 -24.17
N GLU A 397 -9.83 -26.99 -25.44
CA GLU A 397 -10.08 -27.84 -26.61
C GLU A 397 -9.05 -28.97 -26.72
N MET A 398 -8.01 -28.96 -25.87
CA MET A 398 -6.90 -29.94 -25.88
C MET A 398 -6.06 -29.90 -27.17
N ASP A 399 -6.05 -28.76 -27.87
CA ASP A 399 -5.23 -28.57 -29.09
C ASP A 399 -3.78 -28.22 -28.68
N ALA A 400 -2.99 -29.26 -28.40
CA ALA A 400 -1.64 -29.14 -27.87
C ALA A 400 -0.67 -28.46 -28.88
N GLU A 401 -0.89 -28.63 -30.19
CA GLU A 401 -0.06 -28.01 -31.25
C GLU A 401 -0.26 -26.48 -31.23
N THR A 402 -1.51 -26.03 -31.26
CA THR A 402 -1.83 -24.60 -31.19
C THR A 402 -1.43 -23.98 -29.85
N VAL A 403 -1.52 -24.71 -28.73
CA VAL A 403 -1.01 -24.24 -27.41
C VAL A 403 0.49 -23.99 -27.49
N ALA A 404 1.28 -24.89 -28.07
CA ALA A 404 2.72 -24.72 -28.23
C ALA A 404 3.06 -23.49 -29.11
N GLU A 405 2.36 -23.33 -30.23
CA GLU A 405 2.52 -22.19 -31.16
C GLU A 405 2.15 -20.86 -30.47
N GLN A 406 1.06 -20.81 -29.72
CA GLN A 406 0.66 -19.58 -28.99
C GLN A 406 1.69 -19.19 -27.92
N ILE A 407 2.21 -20.16 -27.18
CA ILE A 407 3.28 -19.91 -26.19
C ILE A 407 4.56 -19.43 -26.90
N GLU A 408 4.91 -20.01 -28.05
CA GLU A 408 6.05 -19.57 -28.86
C GLU A 408 5.90 -18.12 -29.32
N LYS A 409 4.72 -17.75 -29.82
CA LYS A 409 4.41 -16.37 -30.23
C LYS A 409 4.53 -15.40 -29.08
N ILE A 410 3.91 -15.69 -27.95
CA ILE A 410 3.97 -14.87 -26.73
C ILE A 410 5.43 -14.77 -26.25
N HIS A 411 6.17 -15.85 -26.29
CA HIS A 411 7.58 -15.87 -25.96
C HIS A 411 8.39 -14.94 -26.89
N ALA A 412 8.23 -15.02 -28.19
CA ALA A 412 8.98 -14.21 -29.16
C ALA A 412 8.69 -12.71 -29.03
N GLU A 413 7.45 -12.33 -28.79
CA GLU A 413 7.01 -10.94 -28.69
C GLU A 413 7.41 -10.27 -27.36
N TYR A 414 7.43 -11.02 -26.26
CA TYR A 414 7.60 -10.46 -24.90
C TYR A 414 8.93 -10.79 -24.22
N THR A 415 9.80 -11.59 -24.84
CA THR A 415 11.08 -12.00 -24.25
C THR A 415 12.31 -11.17 -24.63
N SER A 416 12.18 -10.10 -25.38
CA SER A 416 13.30 -9.17 -25.56
C SER A 416 13.85 -8.63 -24.21
N VAL A 417 13.07 -8.81 -23.12
CA VAL A 417 13.35 -8.31 -21.78
C VAL A 417 13.68 -9.43 -20.77
N ILE A 418 13.21 -10.66 -20.98
CA ILE A 418 13.49 -11.80 -20.08
C ILE A 418 14.62 -12.63 -20.69
N GLN A 419 15.78 -12.68 -20.00
CA GLN A 419 16.82 -13.64 -20.38
C GLN A 419 16.30 -15.07 -20.17
N TYR A 420 15.97 -15.73 -21.26
CA TYR A 420 15.36 -17.06 -21.28
C TYR A 420 16.44 -18.13 -21.09
N ASN A 421 16.78 -18.41 -19.84
CA ASN A 421 17.94 -19.21 -19.53
C ASN A 421 17.65 -20.51 -18.76
N ASN A 422 16.43 -20.66 -18.22
CA ASN A 422 16.08 -21.79 -17.37
C ASN A 422 14.55 -21.98 -17.23
N GLU A 423 14.13 -23.01 -16.51
CA GLU A 423 12.74 -23.37 -16.22
C GLU A 423 11.96 -22.23 -15.47
N ASN A 424 12.64 -21.43 -14.65
CA ASN A 424 12.02 -20.28 -13.96
C ASN A 424 11.62 -19.19 -14.97
N SER A 425 12.42 -18.96 -16.01
CA SER A 425 12.10 -18.02 -17.07
C SER A 425 10.88 -18.48 -17.87
N LEU A 426 10.78 -19.79 -18.17
CA LEU A 426 9.60 -20.41 -18.78
C LEU A 426 8.37 -20.23 -17.91
N SER A 427 8.49 -20.46 -16.61
CA SER A 427 7.40 -20.25 -15.64
C SER A 427 6.89 -18.79 -15.65
N SER A 428 7.77 -17.81 -15.80
CA SER A 428 7.38 -16.39 -15.91
C SER A 428 6.59 -16.11 -17.20
N VAL A 429 7.05 -16.61 -18.33
CA VAL A 429 6.34 -16.48 -19.62
C VAL A 429 4.95 -17.10 -19.55
N LEU A 430 4.82 -18.29 -18.95
CA LEU A 430 3.52 -18.95 -18.84
C LEU A 430 2.55 -18.25 -17.89
N SER A 431 3.06 -17.63 -16.82
CA SER A 431 2.22 -16.79 -15.96
C SER A 431 1.60 -15.64 -16.72
N ILE A 432 2.37 -15.07 -17.64
CA ILE A 432 1.92 -14.03 -18.55
C ILE A 432 0.94 -14.63 -19.56
N ALA A 433 1.32 -15.71 -20.22
CA ALA A 433 0.53 -16.35 -21.28
C ALA A 433 -0.90 -16.72 -20.81
N TYR A 434 -1.05 -17.18 -19.58
CA TYR A 434 -2.36 -17.50 -18.98
C TYR A 434 -2.98 -16.34 -18.18
N LEU A 435 -2.67 -15.09 -18.52
CA LEU A 435 -3.22 -13.90 -17.84
C LEU A 435 -4.76 -13.91 -17.77
N SER A 436 -5.42 -14.28 -18.85
CA SER A 436 -6.89 -14.32 -18.94
C SER A 436 -7.54 -15.38 -18.08
N ALA A 437 -6.76 -16.37 -17.59
CA ALA A 437 -7.26 -17.40 -16.68
C ALA A 437 -7.87 -16.81 -15.40
N ILE A 438 -7.41 -15.65 -14.93
CA ILE A 438 -7.95 -14.98 -13.74
C ILE A 438 -9.45 -14.69 -13.86
N LYS A 439 -9.98 -14.53 -15.06
CA LYS A 439 -11.42 -14.33 -15.29
C LYS A 439 -12.23 -15.55 -14.81
N TYR A 440 -11.77 -16.74 -15.06
CA TYR A 440 -12.48 -17.99 -14.85
C TYR A 440 -11.99 -18.80 -13.66
N TYR A 441 -10.71 -18.64 -13.30
CA TYR A 441 -10.01 -19.41 -12.26
C TYR A 441 -9.68 -18.55 -11.03
N PHE A 442 -9.49 -19.19 -9.91
CA PHE A 442 -8.80 -18.58 -8.78
C PHE A 442 -7.36 -18.23 -9.17
N LYS A 443 -6.68 -17.41 -8.34
CA LYS A 443 -5.26 -17.13 -8.54
C LYS A 443 -4.49 -18.46 -8.70
N PRO A 444 -3.70 -18.64 -9.76
CA PRO A 444 -2.94 -19.87 -9.95
C PRO A 444 -2.08 -20.18 -8.73
N ILE A 445 -2.16 -21.41 -8.25
CA ILE A 445 -1.28 -21.88 -7.19
C ILE A 445 0.01 -22.33 -7.87
N ARG A 446 1.11 -21.67 -7.51
CA ARG A 446 2.46 -22.07 -7.93
C ARG A 446 3.04 -22.99 -6.89
N GLU A 447 3.82 -23.98 -7.33
CA GLU A 447 4.49 -24.93 -6.45
C GLU A 447 3.52 -25.57 -5.43
N LEU A 448 2.35 -26.03 -5.91
CA LEU A 448 1.41 -26.72 -5.04
C LEU A 448 2.09 -27.98 -4.46
N PRO A 449 2.21 -28.11 -3.13
CA PRO A 449 2.75 -29.31 -2.52
C PRO A 449 1.84 -30.51 -2.84
N THR A 450 2.38 -31.48 -3.56
CA THR A 450 1.67 -32.70 -3.91
C THR A 450 2.52 -33.86 -3.40
N GLY A 451 1.98 -34.75 -2.59
CA GLY A 451 2.58 -35.87 -1.86
C GLY A 451 4.04 -36.28 -2.12
N ARG A 452 4.61 -36.11 -3.31
CA ARG A 452 6.00 -36.41 -3.70
C ARG A 452 6.70 -35.32 -4.52
N GLY A 453 6.13 -34.09 -4.58
CA GLY A 453 6.72 -32.98 -5.33
C GLY A 453 5.79 -31.76 -5.39
N PHE A 454 6.05 -30.87 -6.33
CA PHE A 454 5.28 -29.65 -6.54
C PHE A 454 4.86 -29.59 -8.00
N ALA A 455 3.58 -29.26 -8.28
CA ALA A 455 3.12 -28.90 -9.61
C ALA A 455 3.49 -27.44 -9.88
N ASP A 456 4.01 -27.13 -11.07
CA ASP A 456 4.45 -25.77 -11.38
C ASP A 456 3.31 -24.76 -11.37
N PHE A 457 2.14 -25.14 -11.94
CA PHE A 457 0.92 -24.34 -11.88
C PHE A 457 -0.33 -25.21 -11.72
N VAL A 458 -1.23 -24.74 -10.87
CA VAL A 458 -2.57 -25.32 -10.72
C VAL A 458 -3.61 -24.21 -10.86
N PHE A 459 -4.52 -24.37 -11.82
CA PHE A 459 -5.64 -23.48 -12.06
C PHE A 459 -6.92 -24.18 -11.61
N ILE A 460 -7.59 -23.66 -10.59
CA ILE A 460 -8.86 -24.19 -10.07
C ILE A 460 -9.97 -23.22 -10.49
N PRO A 461 -10.99 -23.68 -11.25
CA PRO A 461 -12.10 -22.83 -11.64
C PRO A 461 -12.84 -22.26 -10.42
N LYS A 462 -13.31 -21.01 -10.55
CA LYS A 462 -14.21 -20.41 -9.55
C LYS A 462 -15.55 -21.15 -9.54
N PRO A 463 -16.31 -21.16 -8.42
CA PRO A 463 -17.55 -21.93 -8.29
C PRO A 463 -18.55 -21.73 -9.43
N LEU A 464 -18.67 -20.50 -9.96
CA LEU A 464 -19.56 -20.18 -11.08
C LEU A 464 -19.14 -20.79 -12.42
N TYR A 465 -17.89 -21.22 -12.55
CA TYR A 465 -17.30 -21.68 -13.83
C TYR A 465 -16.87 -23.14 -13.80
N ARG A 466 -16.96 -23.83 -12.66
CA ARG A 466 -16.44 -25.18 -12.49
C ARG A 466 -17.16 -26.24 -13.34
N ASP A 467 -18.41 -25.98 -13.69
CA ASP A 467 -19.21 -26.90 -14.53
C ASP A 467 -19.00 -26.63 -16.03
N TYR A 468 -18.26 -25.56 -16.37
CA TYR A 468 -17.99 -25.14 -17.75
C TYR A 468 -16.53 -25.30 -18.15
N TYR A 469 -15.59 -25.18 -17.20
CA TYR A 469 -14.16 -25.22 -17.46
C TYR A 469 -13.43 -26.21 -16.57
N PRO A 470 -12.45 -26.98 -17.12
CA PRO A 470 -11.68 -27.93 -16.35
C PRO A 470 -10.68 -27.25 -15.41
N ALA A 471 -10.27 -27.92 -14.34
CA ALA A 471 -9.05 -27.56 -13.62
C ALA A 471 -7.84 -27.92 -14.49
N LEU A 472 -6.78 -27.07 -14.46
CA LEU A 472 -5.56 -27.31 -15.22
C LEU A 472 -4.41 -27.60 -14.26
N LEU A 473 -3.69 -28.70 -14.49
CA LEU A 473 -2.43 -29.06 -13.84
C LEU A 473 -1.31 -28.93 -14.87
N VAL A 474 -0.46 -27.94 -14.71
CA VAL A 474 0.60 -27.62 -15.68
C VAL A 474 1.96 -27.93 -15.07
N GLU A 475 2.75 -28.68 -15.78
CA GLU A 475 4.15 -28.99 -15.46
C GLU A 475 5.07 -28.55 -16.60
N LEU A 476 6.21 -27.97 -16.22
CA LEU A 476 7.17 -27.40 -17.14
C LEU A 476 8.42 -28.26 -17.23
N LYS A 477 9.03 -28.27 -18.40
CA LYS A 477 10.37 -28.85 -18.60
C LYS A 477 11.21 -27.97 -19.49
N TRP A 478 12.50 -28.07 -19.31
CA TRP A 478 13.51 -27.34 -20.03
C TRP A 478 14.52 -28.32 -20.64
N ASN A 479 14.69 -28.26 -21.97
CA ASN A 479 15.56 -29.17 -22.71
C ASN A 479 15.28 -30.68 -22.47
N LYS A 480 14.00 -31.03 -22.35
CA LYS A 480 13.52 -32.41 -22.26
C LYS A 480 12.48 -32.66 -23.36
N ASP A 481 11.33 -33.21 -23.01
CA ASP A 481 10.15 -33.31 -23.87
C ASP A 481 8.89 -33.08 -23.04
N ALA A 482 7.78 -32.76 -23.71
CA ALA A 482 6.51 -32.49 -23.06
C ALA A 482 5.90 -33.75 -22.42
N GLU A 483 6.17 -34.94 -22.98
CA GLU A 483 5.78 -36.22 -22.40
C GLU A 483 6.43 -36.47 -21.03
N THR A 484 7.69 -36.06 -20.85
CA THR A 484 8.36 -36.13 -19.56
C THR A 484 7.66 -35.27 -18.51
N ALA A 485 7.16 -34.07 -18.89
CA ALA A 485 6.36 -33.23 -18.01
C ALA A 485 5.06 -33.91 -17.60
N LEU A 486 4.33 -34.46 -18.59
CA LEU A 486 3.06 -35.16 -18.36
C LEU A 486 3.22 -36.37 -17.47
N ASN A 487 4.26 -37.19 -17.74
CA ASN A 487 4.58 -38.38 -16.96
C ASN A 487 4.91 -38.03 -15.51
N GLN A 488 5.60 -36.92 -15.28
CA GLN A 488 5.90 -36.44 -13.92
C GLN A 488 4.62 -36.10 -13.15
N ILE A 489 3.61 -35.46 -13.78
CA ILE A 489 2.30 -35.21 -13.15
C ILE A 489 1.67 -36.53 -12.70
N LYS A 490 1.70 -37.57 -13.54
CA LYS A 490 1.13 -38.88 -13.27
C LYS A 490 1.87 -39.65 -12.17
N GLU A 491 3.21 -39.74 -12.29
CA GLU A 491 4.06 -40.50 -11.35
C GLU A 491 4.06 -39.89 -9.94
N ARG A 492 3.97 -38.57 -9.84
CA ARG A 492 3.93 -37.86 -8.56
C ARG A 492 2.52 -37.70 -8.00
N LYS A 493 1.51 -38.23 -8.73
CA LYS A 493 0.12 -38.27 -8.29
C LYS A 493 -0.48 -36.88 -7.98
N TYR A 494 -0.10 -35.87 -8.75
CA TYR A 494 -0.61 -34.50 -8.56
C TYR A 494 -2.15 -34.41 -8.59
N PRO A 495 -2.88 -35.13 -9.46
CA PRO A 495 -4.33 -35.08 -9.45
C PRO A 495 -4.97 -35.58 -8.13
N GLU A 496 -4.27 -36.44 -7.38
CA GLU A 496 -4.76 -36.93 -6.07
C GLU A 496 -4.84 -35.81 -5.02
N SER A 497 -4.07 -34.71 -5.17
CA SER A 497 -4.18 -33.51 -4.30
C SER A 497 -5.47 -32.71 -4.55
N LEU A 498 -6.15 -32.95 -5.67
CA LEU A 498 -7.43 -32.35 -6.02
C LEU A 498 -8.63 -33.31 -5.80
N GLN A 499 -8.51 -34.31 -4.92
CA GLN A 499 -9.56 -35.34 -4.67
C GLN A 499 -10.93 -34.75 -4.30
N GLN A 500 -10.95 -33.56 -3.70
CA GLN A 500 -12.21 -32.86 -3.37
C GLN A 500 -12.79 -32.07 -4.55
N TYR A 501 -12.05 -31.93 -5.64
CA TYR A 501 -12.52 -31.28 -6.85
C TYR A 501 -13.32 -32.25 -7.70
N THR A 502 -14.57 -31.92 -7.97
CA THR A 502 -15.54 -32.79 -8.65
C THR A 502 -15.69 -32.51 -10.15
N GLY A 503 -14.98 -31.52 -10.68
CA GLY A 503 -14.99 -31.15 -12.10
C GLY A 503 -13.93 -31.89 -12.93
N ASP A 504 -13.93 -31.66 -14.23
CA ASP A 504 -12.91 -32.16 -15.14
C ASP A 504 -11.52 -31.63 -14.83
N ILE A 505 -10.49 -32.42 -15.05
CA ILE A 505 -9.08 -32.04 -14.87
C ILE A 505 -8.32 -32.32 -16.16
N LEU A 506 -7.58 -31.33 -16.65
CA LEU A 506 -6.60 -31.47 -17.73
C LEU A 506 -5.18 -31.45 -17.18
N LEU A 507 -4.38 -32.38 -17.64
CA LEU A 507 -2.95 -32.46 -17.40
C LEU A 507 -2.23 -31.85 -18.59
N VAL A 508 -1.41 -30.84 -18.38
CA VAL A 508 -0.73 -30.08 -19.43
C VAL A 508 0.78 -30.14 -19.19
N GLY A 509 1.48 -30.81 -20.07
CA GLY A 509 2.94 -30.86 -20.10
C GLY A 509 3.49 -29.89 -21.13
N ILE A 510 4.39 -28.99 -20.72
CA ILE A 510 5.02 -28.01 -21.60
C ILE A 510 6.53 -28.12 -21.49
N ASN A 511 7.23 -28.17 -22.64
CA ASN A 511 8.67 -28.17 -22.71
C ASN A 511 9.17 -27.05 -23.63
N TYR A 512 10.33 -26.46 -23.32
CA TYR A 512 11.07 -25.62 -24.23
C TYR A 512 12.41 -26.27 -24.59
N ASP A 513 12.64 -26.47 -25.89
CA ASP A 513 13.92 -26.94 -26.43
C ASP A 513 14.77 -25.72 -26.82
N LYS A 514 15.85 -25.46 -26.07
CA LYS A 514 16.75 -24.34 -26.30
C LYS A 514 17.54 -24.46 -27.61
N LYS A 515 17.80 -25.69 -28.07
CA LYS A 515 18.60 -25.94 -29.28
C LYS A 515 17.77 -25.66 -30.53
N GLU A 516 16.59 -26.20 -30.58
CA GLU A 516 15.65 -26.02 -31.71
C GLU A 516 14.84 -24.71 -31.54
N LYS A 517 14.83 -24.09 -30.34
CA LYS A 517 14.09 -22.87 -29.98
C LYS A 517 12.59 -23.00 -30.18
N VAL A 518 12.03 -24.14 -29.82
CA VAL A 518 10.60 -24.43 -29.98
C VAL A 518 9.98 -24.88 -28.68
N HIS A 519 8.70 -24.54 -28.51
CA HIS A 519 7.87 -25.09 -27.45
C HIS A 519 7.18 -26.38 -27.93
N GLN A 520 6.95 -27.28 -26.98
CA GLN A 520 6.21 -28.51 -27.17
C GLN A 520 5.15 -28.60 -26.07
N CYS A 521 3.95 -29.07 -26.43
CA CYS A 521 2.87 -29.26 -25.49
C CYS A 521 2.23 -30.63 -25.68
N VAL A 522 1.80 -31.24 -24.57
CA VAL A 522 0.95 -32.42 -24.56
C VAL A 522 -0.15 -32.22 -23.54
N ILE A 523 -1.39 -32.52 -23.90
CA ILE A 523 -2.55 -32.33 -23.03
C ILE A 523 -3.33 -33.65 -22.97
N GLU A 524 -3.67 -34.07 -21.75
CA GLU A 524 -4.51 -35.25 -21.51
C GLU A 524 -5.63 -34.94 -20.50
N LYS A 525 -6.78 -35.52 -20.70
CA LYS A 525 -7.85 -35.50 -19.69
C LYS A 525 -7.58 -36.55 -18.64
N TRP A 526 -7.61 -36.16 -17.37
CA TRP A 526 -7.47 -37.10 -16.27
C TRP A 526 -8.83 -37.63 -15.82
N PHE A 527 -8.88 -38.92 -15.65
CA PHE A 527 -10.06 -39.61 -15.13
C PHE A 527 -9.71 -40.22 -13.76
N PRO A 528 -10.42 -39.88 -12.67
CA PRO A 528 -10.22 -40.53 -11.40
C PRO A 528 -10.48 -42.04 -11.59
N LEU A 529 -9.56 -42.87 -11.11
CA LEU A 529 -9.79 -44.31 -11.03
C LEU A 529 -11.00 -44.51 -10.15
N CYS A 530 -12.10 -45.01 -10.72
CA CYS A 530 -13.24 -45.48 -9.96
C CYS A 530 -12.74 -46.58 -9.00
N ILE A 531 -12.67 -46.27 -7.70
CA ILE A 531 -12.41 -47.25 -6.64
C ILE A 531 -13.75 -47.88 -6.26
#